data_dc7da8c54cbb862c7ec71c49fedd20d7
#
_entry.id   dc7da8c54cbb862c7ec71c49fedd20d7
#
_cell.length_a   1.000
_cell.length_b   1.000
_cell.length_c   1.000
_cell.angle_alpha   90.00
_cell.angle_beta   90.00
_cell.angle_gamma   90.00
#
_symmetry.space_group_name_H-M   'P 1'
#
loop_
_entity.id
_entity.type
_entity.pdbx_description
1 polymer ?
#
loop_
_entity_poly.entity_id
_entity_poly.type
_entity_poly.pdbx_seq_one_letter_code
_entity_poly.pdbx_strand_id
1 'polypeptide(L)'
;MLDGIHKIHLIGIGGSGMRAIANILIQKGYDVSGSDIAESAVISKFRDMGATVHIGHNKEYVNGVDAIVRSTAIREDNPEIVAAKEQGITILHRSDIVKAVLDVTDGIAVAGAHGKTSTTSMIGQILVEANADPTVIIGGEVDYLKGSSCLGKGHFSVVEADESDGSFLKLHPHTIVITNIEDDHMDHYKTMDNLLNAFCEFVETLPEAGKAIVCGDNENIRYVMSRVKRTFITYGLEDN
;
A
#
# COMPACT_ATOMS: atom_id res chain seq x y z
N MET A 1 3.29 -2.94 15.49
CA MET A 1 3.02 -2.31 14.18
C MET A 1 2.73 -0.82 14.36
N LEU A 2 1.71 -0.44 15.10
CA LEU A 2 1.41 0.96 15.41
C LEU A 2 1.42 1.12 16.94
N ASP A 3 2.53 1.63 17.47
CA ASP A 3 2.71 1.70 18.92
C ASP A 3 1.79 2.74 19.56
N GLY A 4 1.10 2.35 20.63
CA GLY A 4 0.18 3.22 21.38
C GLY A 4 -1.15 3.51 20.69
N ILE A 5 -1.43 2.94 19.52
CA ILE A 5 -2.69 3.08 18.78
C ILE A 5 -3.49 1.78 18.94
N HIS A 6 -4.74 1.90 19.34
CA HIS A 6 -5.67 0.77 19.50
C HIS A 6 -6.96 0.97 18.71
N LYS A 7 -7.47 2.20 18.66
CA LYS A 7 -8.71 2.57 17.95
C LYS A 7 -8.38 3.38 16.72
N ILE A 8 -8.78 2.89 15.55
CA ILE A 8 -8.45 3.49 14.26
C ILE A 8 -9.72 3.72 13.45
N HIS A 9 -9.86 4.95 12.93
CA HIS A 9 -10.95 5.27 12.01
C HIS A 9 -10.44 5.46 10.58
N LEU A 10 -11.03 4.74 9.62
CA LEU A 10 -10.64 4.81 8.21
C LEU A 10 -11.65 5.60 7.39
N ILE A 11 -11.21 6.71 6.78
CA ILE A 11 -12.05 7.56 5.93
C ILE A 11 -12.01 7.01 4.51
N GLY A 12 -13.19 6.67 3.93
CA GLY A 12 -13.30 5.99 2.65
C GLY A 12 -12.90 4.50 2.74
N ILE A 13 -13.36 3.82 3.79
CA ILE A 13 -12.95 2.44 4.14
C ILE A 13 -13.22 1.41 3.03
N GLY A 14 -14.23 1.63 2.17
CA GLY A 14 -14.58 0.75 1.05
C GLY A 14 -13.74 0.99 -0.22
N GLY A 15 -12.91 2.03 -0.26
CA GLY A 15 -12.03 2.32 -1.40
C GLY A 15 -11.00 1.21 -1.64
N SER A 16 -10.56 1.01 -2.90
CA SER A 16 -9.71 -0.13 -3.30
C SER A 16 -8.46 -0.30 -2.43
N GLY A 17 -7.68 0.75 -2.22
CA GLY A 17 -6.50 0.69 -1.35
C GLY A 17 -6.84 0.63 0.15
N MET A 18 -7.96 1.24 0.57
CA MET A 18 -8.34 1.31 1.98
C MET A 18 -8.89 -0.02 2.49
N ARG A 19 -9.66 -0.77 1.67
CA ARG A 19 -10.23 -2.06 2.07
C ARG A 19 -9.18 -3.11 2.43
N ALA A 20 -8.05 -3.12 1.70
CA ALA A 20 -6.95 -4.03 1.99
C ALA A 20 -6.35 -3.74 3.37
N ILE A 21 -6.16 -2.47 3.70
CA ILE A 21 -5.63 -1.98 4.98
C ILE A 21 -6.63 -2.23 6.10
N ALA A 22 -7.93 -1.94 5.90
CA ALA A 22 -8.97 -2.21 6.87
C ALA A 22 -8.99 -3.68 7.29
N ASN A 23 -8.92 -4.59 6.30
CA ASN A 23 -8.89 -6.03 6.55
C ASN A 23 -7.67 -6.44 7.41
N ILE A 24 -6.47 -5.92 7.10
CA ILE A 24 -5.25 -6.18 7.88
C ILE A 24 -5.38 -5.67 9.32
N LEU A 25 -5.89 -4.46 9.51
CA LEU A 25 -6.05 -3.86 10.84
C LEU A 25 -7.06 -4.64 11.69
N ILE A 26 -8.21 -5.03 11.10
CA ILE A 26 -9.21 -5.85 11.80
C ILE A 26 -8.62 -7.21 12.20
N GLN A 27 -7.92 -7.89 11.30
CA GLN A 27 -7.29 -9.20 11.59
C GLN A 27 -6.16 -9.09 12.63
N LYS A 28 -5.48 -7.94 12.72
CA LYS A 28 -4.48 -7.62 13.75
C LYS A 28 -5.10 -7.34 15.12
N GLY A 29 -6.43 -7.18 15.19
CA GLY A 29 -7.15 -6.95 16.46
C GLY A 29 -7.24 -5.49 16.88
N TYR A 30 -7.07 -4.53 15.94
CA TYR A 30 -7.39 -3.13 16.19
C TYR A 30 -8.91 -2.95 16.29
N ASP A 31 -9.36 -2.01 17.12
CA ASP A 31 -10.73 -1.53 17.15
C ASP A 31 -10.92 -0.59 15.95
N VAL A 32 -11.52 -1.14 14.88
CA VAL A 32 -11.63 -0.46 13.59
C VAL A 32 -13.02 0.15 13.42
N SER A 33 -13.05 1.45 13.17
CA SER A 33 -14.22 2.14 12.64
C SER A 33 -13.90 2.74 11.27
N GLY A 34 -14.92 3.17 10.56
CA GLY A 34 -14.72 3.84 9.29
C GLY A 34 -15.97 4.52 8.76
N SER A 35 -15.77 5.31 7.71
CA SER A 35 -16.83 6.00 6.97
C SER A 35 -16.65 5.76 5.46
N ASP A 36 -17.77 5.77 4.73
CA ASP A 36 -17.77 5.77 3.27
C ASP A 36 -18.99 6.51 2.74
N ILE A 37 -18.93 6.95 1.48
CA ILE A 37 -20.04 7.69 0.85
C ILE A 37 -21.21 6.80 0.46
N ALA A 38 -20.98 5.49 0.28
CA ALA A 38 -21.98 4.54 -0.21
C ALA A 38 -21.86 3.18 0.46
N GLU A 39 -23.01 2.51 0.59
CA GLU A 39 -23.06 1.10 1.03
C GLU A 39 -22.49 0.16 -0.04
N SER A 40 -21.82 -0.90 0.40
CA SER A 40 -21.26 -1.92 -0.48
C SER A 40 -21.14 -3.28 0.22
N ALA A 41 -20.98 -4.34 -0.55
CA ALA A 41 -20.76 -5.69 0.00
C ALA A 41 -19.49 -5.75 0.88
N VAL A 42 -18.46 -4.96 0.55
CA VAL A 42 -17.24 -4.86 1.36
C VAL A 42 -17.51 -4.24 2.71
N ILE A 43 -18.34 -3.19 2.79
CA ILE A 43 -18.72 -2.55 4.04
C ILE A 43 -19.52 -3.51 4.92
N SER A 44 -20.47 -4.25 4.34
CA SER A 44 -21.22 -5.28 5.06
C SER A 44 -20.27 -6.34 5.64
N LYS A 45 -19.29 -6.81 4.85
CA LYS A 45 -18.26 -7.76 5.30
C LYS A 45 -17.45 -7.20 6.48
N PHE A 46 -17.07 -5.93 6.47
CA PHE A 46 -16.32 -5.34 7.59
C PHE A 46 -17.15 -5.25 8.86
N ARG A 47 -18.45 -4.94 8.75
CA ARG A 47 -19.36 -5.00 9.91
C ARG A 47 -19.48 -6.41 10.47
N ASP A 48 -19.58 -7.43 9.61
CA ASP A 48 -19.59 -8.85 10.03
C ASP A 48 -18.29 -9.27 10.74
N MET A 49 -17.16 -8.62 10.37
CA MET A 49 -15.86 -8.80 11.02
C MET A 49 -15.70 -7.99 12.31
N GLY A 50 -16.71 -7.20 12.72
CA GLY A 50 -16.72 -6.43 13.97
C GLY A 50 -16.35 -4.94 13.82
N ALA A 51 -16.12 -4.44 12.61
CA ALA A 51 -15.86 -3.00 12.42
C ALA A 51 -17.16 -2.17 12.48
N THR A 52 -17.06 -0.96 13.04
CA THR A 52 -18.17 0.02 13.01
C THR A 52 -18.05 0.90 11.77
N VAL A 53 -18.95 0.74 10.79
CA VAL A 53 -18.88 1.49 9.54
C VAL A 53 -20.13 2.36 9.35
N HIS A 54 -19.90 3.66 9.12
CA HIS A 54 -20.90 4.68 8.88
C HIS A 54 -21.01 5.03 7.40
N ILE A 55 -22.20 5.39 6.95
CA ILE A 55 -22.40 5.92 5.60
C ILE A 55 -22.58 7.45 5.69
N GLY A 56 -21.83 8.15 4.84
CA GLY A 56 -21.60 9.59 4.92
C GLY A 56 -20.43 9.95 5.83
N HIS A 57 -20.11 11.23 5.90
CA HIS A 57 -19.02 11.77 6.69
C HIS A 57 -19.56 12.67 7.81
N ASN A 58 -19.06 12.49 9.03
CA ASN A 58 -19.46 13.31 10.18
C ASN A 58 -18.27 13.48 11.14
N LYS A 59 -18.07 14.70 11.62
CA LYS A 59 -17.03 15.04 12.60
C LYS A 59 -17.07 14.21 13.89
N GLU A 60 -18.25 13.69 14.26
CA GLU A 60 -18.43 12.91 15.48
C GLU A 60 -17.85 11.48 15.38
N TYR A 61 -17.60 10.97 14.16
CA TYR A 61 -17.10 9.61 13.94
C TYR A 61 -15.64 9.42 14.41
N VAL A 62 -14.91 10.52 14.57
CA VAL A 62 -13.52 10.49 15.07
C VAL A 62 -13.39 10.68 16.58
N ASN A 63 -14.50 10.82 17.31
CA ASN A 63 -14.45 11.01 18.74
C ASN A 63 -13.93 9.75 19.46
N GLY A 64 -12.86 9.91 20.23
CA GLY A 64 -12.28 8.84 21.05
C GLY A 64 -11.50 7.78 20.26
N VAL A 65 -11.08 8.08 19.03
CA VAL A 65 -10.10 7.26 18.29
C VAL A 65 -8.68 7.77 18.51
N ASP A 66 -7.71 6.88 18.44
CA ASP A 66 -6.29 7.22 18.61
C ASP A 66 -5.69 7.78 17.30
N ALA A 67 -6.18 7.28 16.17
CA ALA A 67 -5.73 7.73 14.85
C ALA A 67 -6.84 7.63 13.80
N ILE A 68 -6.73 8.47 12.78
CA ILE A 68 -7.47 8.30 11.53
C ILE A 68 -6.52 7.89 10.41
N VAL A 69 -7.04 7.11 9.45
CA VAL A 69 -6.30 6.74 8.23
C VAL A 69 -7.08 7.26 7.02
N ARG A 70 -6.36 7.90 6.11
CA ARG A 70 -6.92 8.41 4.86
C ARG A 70 -6.06 8.05 3.65
N SER A 71 -6.63 8.17 2.47
CA SER A 71 -5.90 8.23 1.20
C SER A 71 -5.82 9.66 0.68
N THR A 72 -5.01 9.89 -0.33
CA THR A 72 -4.89 11.19 -1.05
C THR A 72 -6.20 11.63 -1.70
N ALA A 73 -7.11 10.69 -2.00
CA ALA A 73 -8.44 10.99 -2.56
C ALA A 73 -9.36 11.74 -1.58
N ILE A 74 -9.09 11.69 -0.28
CA ILE A 74 -9.90 12.37 0.74
C ILE A 74 -9.42 13.82 0.86
N ARG A 75 -10.33 14.76 0.62
CA ARG A 75 -10.06 16.20 0.63
C ARG A 75 -9.78 16.71 2.04
N GLU A 76 -8.96 17.76 2.14
CA GLU A 76 -8.58 18.38 3.41
C GLU A 76 -9.77 19.04 4.15
N ASP A 77 -10.84 19.37 3.43
CA ASP A 77 -12.09 19.94 3.98
C ASP A 77 -13.09 18.88 4.46
N ASN A 78 -12.75 17.58 4.40
CA ASN A 78 -13.58 16.52 4.95
C ASN A 78 -13.81 16.74 6.45
N PRO A 79 -15.08 16.69 6.96
CA PRO A 79 -15.39 17.01 8.34
C PRO A 79 -14.67 16.14 9.37
N GLU A 80 -14.31 14.91 9.01
CA GLU A 80 -13.57 14.00 9.89
C GLU A 80 -12.10 14.40 9.97
N ILE A 81 -11.49 14.85 8.85
CA ILE A 81 -10.11 15.37 8.86
C ILE A 81 -10.02 16.65 9.66
N VAL A 82 -10.99 17.57 9.46
CA VAL A 82 -11.04 18.83 10.20
C VAL A 82 -11.16 18.56 11.70
N ALA A 83 -12.10 17.70 12.10
CA ALA A 83 -12.30 17.35 13.50
C ALA A 83 -11.06 16.64 14.11
N ALA A 84 -10.40 15.76 13.36
CA ALA A 84 -9.18 15.11 13.83
C ALA A 84 -8.05 16.12 14.09
N LYS A 85 -7.88 17.12 13.21
CA LYS A 85 -6.90 18.20 13.41
C LYS A 85 -7.24 19.04 14.65
N GLU A 86 -8.52 19.41 14.82
CA GLU A 86 -8.97 20.20 15.98
C GLU A 86 -8.76 19.47 17.31
N GLN A 87 -8.93 18.14 17.32
CA GLN A 87 -8.76 17.29 18.50
C GLN A 87 -7.33 16.81 18.72
N GLY A 88 -6.39 17.10 17.80
CA GLY A 88 -5.01 16.62 17.88
C GLY A 88 -4.86 15.10 17.67
N ILE A 89 -5.84 14.46 16.99
CA ILE A 89 -5.80 13.04 16.66
C ILE A 89 -4.75 12.80 15.57
N THR A 90 -3.99 11.71 15.70
CA THR A 90 -2.97 11.33 14.72
C THR A 90 -3.62 11.05 13.36
N ILE A 91 -3.12 11.70 12.31
CA ILE A 91 -3.56 11.49 10.93
C ILE A 91 -2.50 10.69 10.19
N LEU A 92 -2.86 9.47 9.78
CA LEU A 92 -2.03 8.56 9.02
C LEU A 92 -2.49 8.51 7.55
N HIS A 93 -1.54 8.37 6.66
CA HIS A 93 -1.81 8.01 5.28
C HIS A 93 -1.90 6.47 5.15
N ARG A 94 -2.64 5.95 4.16
CA ARG A 94 -2.72 4.51 3.92
C ARG A 94 -1.35 3.85 3.75
N SER A 95 -0.39 4.56 3.16
CA SER A 95 0.99 4.06 2.99
C SER A 95 1.73 3.89 4.31
N ASP A 96 1.36 4.62 5.37
CA ASP A 96 1.98 4.46 6.69
C ASP A 96 1.62 3.10 7.31
N ILE A 97 0.42 2.56 7.00
CA ILE A 97 0.03 1.21 7.41
C ILE A 97 0.79 0.15 6.59
N VAL A 98 0.90 0.35 5.27
CA VAL A 98 1.70 -0.54 4.40
C VAL A 98 3.16 -0.57 4.86
N LYS A 99 3.74 0.61 5.15
CA LYS A 99 5.08 0.74 5.71
C LYS A 99 5.22 -0.06 7.02
N ALA A 100 4.27 0.09 7.94
CA ALA A 100 4.30 -0.60 9.22
C ALA A 100 4.23 -2.14 9.09
N VAL A 101 3.65 -2.66 7.99
CA VAL A 101 3.72 -4.10 7.66
C VAL A 101 5.11 -4.46 7.15
N LEU A 102 5.68 -3.69 6.23
CA LEU A 102 7.01 -3.92 5.65
C LEU A 102 8.12 -3.84 6.70
N ASP A 103 8.03 -2.90 7.65
CA ASP A 103 9.05 -2.68 8.70
C ASP A 103 9.24 -3.89 9.64
N VAL A 104 8.28 -4.83 9.68
CA VAL A 104 8.33 -6.01 10.57
C VAL A 104 8.42 -7.35 9.82
N THR A 105 8.67 -7.30 8.51
CA THR A 105 8.72 -8.49 7.63
C THR A 105 9.84 -8.37 6.61
N ASP A 106 10.19 -9.47 5.96
CA ASP A 106 11.00 -9.48 4.73
C ASP A 106 10.09 -9.02 3.57
N GLY A 107 9.95 -7.71 3.46
CA GLY A 107 8.97 -7.08 2.59
C GLY A 107 9.37 -7.08 1.11
N ILE A 108 8.43 -7.43 0.24
CA ILE A 108 8.52 -7.34 -1.22
C ILE A 108 7.52 -6.28 -1.67
N ALA A 109 8.01 -5.21 -2.31
CA ALA A 109 7.17 -4.15 -2.85
C ALA A 109 7.19 -4.18 -4.38
N VAL A 110 6.01 -4.20 -5.00
CA VAL A 110 5.85 -4.23 -6.46
C VAL A 110 5.33 -2.89 -6.94
N ALA A 111 6.13 -2.19 -7.74
CA ALA A 111 5.82 -0.89 -8.33
C ALA A 111 5.84 -0.94 -9.87
N GLY A 112 5.35 0.11 -10.51
CA GLY A 112 5.35 0.30 -11.97
C GLY A 112 3.98 0.71 -12.51
N ALA A 113 3.93 1.33 -13.68
CA ALA A 113 2.69 1.84 -14.26
C ALA A 113 1.65 0.71 -14.44
N HIS A 114 2.07 -0.43 -15.00
CA HIS A 114 1.19 -1.56 -15.31
C HIS A 114 1.70 -2.88 -14.72
N GLY A 115 0.77 -3.81 -14.45
CA GLY A 115 1.10 -5.17 -14.01
C GLY A 115 1.37 -5.32 -12.50
N LYS A 116 1.31 -4.26 -11.69
CA LYS A 116 1.49 -4.33 -10.23
C LYS A 116 0.63 -5.40 -9.58
N THR A 117 -0.70 -5.29 -9.74
CA THR A 117 -1.68 -6.19 -9.16
C THR A 117 -1.43 -7.65 -9.53
N SER A 118 -1.20 -7.93 -10.83
CA SER A 118 -0.95 -9.29 -11.31
C SER A 118 0.35 -9.86 -10.74
N THR A 119 1.43 -9.08 -10.74
CA THR A 119 2.74 -9.51 -10.24
C THR A 119 2.69 -9.74 -8.73
N THR A 120 2.10 -8.80 -7.96
CA THR A 120 1.90 -8.95 -6.51
C THR A 120 1.08 -10.19 -6.20
N SER A 121 0.01 -10.43 -6.98
CA SER A 121 -0.85 -11.61 -6.82
C SER A 121 -0.08 -12.91 -7.08
N MET A 122 0.70 -13.00 -8.15
CA MET A 122 1.49 -14.20 -8.47
C MET A 122 2.55 -14.48 -7.39
N ILE A 123 3.29 -13.46 -6.94
CA ILE A 123 4.27 -13.63 -5.87
C ILE A 123 3.59 -14.07 -4.57
N GLY A 124 2.48 -13.42 -4.22
CA GLY A 124 1.70 -13.78 -3.03
C GLY A 124 1.21 -15.21 -3.08
N GLN A 125 0.67 -15.66 -4.21
CA GLN A 125 0.19 -17.03 -4.38
C GLN A 125 1.33 -18.05 -4.29
N ILE A 126 2.48 -17.79 -4.91
CA ILE A 126 3.67 -18.66 -4.81
C ILE A 126 4.08 -18.84 -3.34
N LEU A 127 4.10 -17.76 -2.56
CA LEU A 127 4.45 -17.83 -1.14
C LEU A 127 3.40 -18.58 -0.31
N VAL A 128 2.10 -18.42 -0.64
CA VAL A 128 1.01 -19.20 0.00
C VAL A 128 1.16 -20.68 -0.31
N GLU A 129 1.37 -21.07 -1.57
CA GLU A 129 1.56 -22.47 -1.99
C GLU A 129 2.84 -23.08 -1.40
N ALA A 130 3.87 -22.26 -1.16
CA ALA A 130 5.09 -22.67 -0.47
C ALA A 130 4.92 -22.80 1.06
N ASN A 131 3.70 -22.62 1.60
CA ASN A 131 3.39 -22.60 3.03
C ASN A 131 4.20 -21.56 3.83
N ALA A 132 4.56 -20.44 3.21
CA ALA A 132 5.29 -19.36 3.86
C ALA A 132 4.39 -18.44 4.71
N ASP A 133 3.08 -18.63 4.67
CA ASP A 133 2.05 -17.84 5.40
C ASP A 133 2.29 -16.32 5.32
N PRO A 134 2.36 -15.74 4.09
CA PRO A 134 2.72 -14.34 3.90
C PRO A 134 1.59 -13.37 4.27
N THR A 135 1.96 -12.13 4.63
CA THR A 135 1.02 -11.01 4.57
C THR A 135 1.00 -10.47 3.15
N VAL A 136 -0.19 -10.32 2.56
CA VAL A 136 -0.36 -9.84 1.17
C VAL A 136 -1.30 -8.64 1.14
N ILE A 137 -0.90 -7.57 0.44
CA ILE A 137 -1.70 -6.34 0.25
C ILE A 137 -1.70 -5.99 -1.24
N ILE A 138 -2.87 -6.07 -1.87
CA ILE A 138 -3.07 -5.85 -3.32
C ILE A 138 -4.12 -4.76 -3.52
N GLY A 139 -3.99 -3.95 -4.57
CA GLY A 139 -4.98 -2.91 -4.90
C GLY A 139 -6.31 -3.43 -5.44
N GLY A 140 -6.31 -4.64 -6.02
CA GLY A 140 -7.49 -5.34 -6.57
C GLY A 140 -7.93 -6.54 -5.76
N GLU A 141 -9.07 -7.13 -6.12
CA GLU A 141 -9.52 -8.41 -5.54
C GLU A 141 -8.93 -9.59 -6.33
N VAL A 142 -8.53 -10.64 -5.61
CA VAL A 142 -8.00 -11.87 -6.19
C VAL A 142 -8.62 -13.10 -5.53
N ASP A 143 -8.91 -14.13 -6.34
CA ASP A 143 -9.69 -15.27 -5.92
C ASP A 143 -9.07 -16.05 -4.77
N TYR A 144 -7.76 -16.30 -4.79
CA TYR A 144 -7.08 -17.09 -3.75
C TYR A 144 -7.09 -16.43 -2.37
N LEU A 145 -7.17 -15.08 -2.30
CA LEU A 145 -7.33 -14.34 -1.05
C LEU A 145 -8.80 -14.13 -0.65
N LYS A 146 -9.74 -14.38 -1.58
CA LYS A 146 -11.15 -14.00 -1.43
C LYS A 146 -11.33 -12.52 -1.07
N GLY A 147 -10.46 -11.67 -1.64
CA GLY A 147 -10.38 -10.24 -1.37
C GLY A 147 -9.08 -9.62 -1.86
N SER A 148 -8.69 -8.52 -1.26
CA SER A 148 -7.50 -7.74 -1.64
C SER A 148 -6.31 -7.86 -0.67
N SER A 149 -6.47 -8.62 0.41
CA SER A 149 -5.38 -8.80 1.38
C SER A 149 -5.60 -10.01 2.27
N CYS A 150 -4.52 -10.54 2.81
CA CYS A 150 -4.52 -11.46 3.95
C CYS A 150 -3.39 -11.10 4.93
N LEU A 151 -3.63 -11.36 6.20
CA LEU A 151 -2.62 -11.25 7.25
C LEU A 151 -2.04 -12.64 7.51
N GLY A 152 -0.76 -12.82 7.17
CA GLY A 152 0.00 -14.02 7.51
C GLY A 152 0.77 -13.87 8.82
N LYS A 153 1.30 -14.99 9.31
CA LYS A 153 2.19 -15.07 10.48
C LYS A 153 3.64 -15.36 10.07
N GLY A 154 3.89 -15.54 8.78
CA GLY A 154 5.21 -15.80 8.25
C GLY A 154 6.07 -14.54 8.16
N HIS A 155 7.32 -14.74 7.74
CA HIS A 155 8.32 -13.66 7.65
C HIS A 155 8.11 -12.73 6.45
N PHE A 156 7.39 -13.19 5.42
CA PHE A 156 7.25 -12.43 4.18
C PHE A 156 6.00 -11.55 4.16
N SER A 157 6.15 -10.38 3.56
CA SER A 157 5.02 -9.61 3.06
C SER A 157 5.20 -9.25 1.60
N VAL A 158 4.10 -9.21 0.86
CA VAL A 158 4.08 -8.77 -0.54
C VAL A 158 3.05 -7.65 -0.66
N VAL A 159 3.47 -6.50 -1.10
CA VAL A 159 2.62 -5.32 -1.18
C VAL A 159 2.68 -4.68 -2.56
N GLU A 160 1.56 -4.16 -3.01
CA GLU A 160 1.50 -3.27 -4.16
C GLU A 160 1.93 -1.87 -3.71
N ALA A 161 3.01 -1.35 -4.30
CA ALA A 161 3.51 -0.02 -4.03
C ALA A 161 2.90 0.97 -5.02
N ASP A 162 2.19 1.97 -4.51
CA ASP A 162 1.47 2.94 -5.34
C ASP A 162 2.34 4.19 -5.54
N GLU A 163 2.76 4.38 -6.78
CA GLU A 163 3.53 5.54 -7.22
C GLU A 163 2.68 6.79 -7.49
N SER A 164 1.36 6.65 -7.62
CA SER A 164 0.46 7.69 -8.13
C SER A 164 0.52 9.02 -7.37
N ASP A 165 0.83 9.00 -6.09
CA ASP A 165 0.92 10.16 -5.20
C ASP A 165 2.30 10.30 -4.54
N GLY A 166 3.28 9.52 -4.98
CA GLY A 166 4.63 9.51 -4.41
C GLY A 166 4.73 8.84 -3.04
N SER A 167 3.64 8.30 -2.51
CA SER A 167 3.63 7.69 -1.17
C SER A 167 4.46 6.41 -1.07
N PHE A 168 4.76 5.75 -2.18
CA PHE A 168 5.64 4.58 -2.24
C PHE A 168 7.06 4.88 -1.74
N LEU A 169 7.52 6.13 -1.80
CA LEU A 169 8.82 6.56 -1.28
C LEU A 169 8.97 6.42 0.25
N LYS A 170 7.86 6.28 0.96
CA LYS A 170 7.87 6.01 2.41
C LYS A 170 8.15 4.54 2.74
N LEU A 171 8.06 3.65 1.75
CA LEU A 171 8.20 2.22 1.95
C LEU A 171 9.69 1.83 1.99
N HIS A 172 10.04 0.93 2.91
CA HIS A 172 11.41 0.41 3.05
C HIS A 172 11.40 -1.12 2.90
N PRO A 173 11.15 -1.65 1.70
CA PRO A 173 11.13 -3.10 1.47
C PRO A 173 12.54 -3.69 1.44
N HIS A 174 12.65 -5.01 1.61
CA HIS A 174 13.90 -5.75 1.37
C HIS A 174 14.08 -6.13 -0.10
N THR A 175 12.98 -6.22 -0.83
CA THR A 175 12.99 -6.48 -2.27
C THR A 175 12.02 -5.54 -2.97
N ILE A 176 12.48 -4.90 -4.04
CA ILE A 176 11.65 -4.11 -4.95
C ILE A 176 11.51 -4.88 -6.26
N VAL A 177 10.29 -4.92 -6.79
CA VAL A 177 10.02 -5.38 -8.15
C VAL A 177 9.48 -4.20 -8.94
N ILE A 178 10.10 -3.85 -10.07
CA ILE A 178 9.60 -2.79 -10.98
C ILE A 178 9.24 -3.43 -12.31
N THR A 179 7.96 -3.38 -12.63
CA THR A 179 7.42 -4.02 -13.84
C THR A 179 7.68 -3.21 -15.10
N ASN A 180 7.42 -1.93 -15.06
CA ASN A 180 7.66 -0.94 -16.13
C ASN A 180 7.55 0.47 -15.55
N ILE A 181 8.09 1.46 -16.27
CA ILE A 181 7.93 2.88 -15.95
C ILE A 181 7.48 3.57 -17.23
N GLU A 182 6.31 4.19 -17.19
CA GLU A 182 5.69 4.89 -18.31
C GLU A 182 5.20 6.28 -17.86
N ASP A 183 4.77 7.12 -18.77
CA ASP A 183 4.30 8.48 -18.52
C ASP A 183 2.90 8.52 -17.90
N ASP A 184 2.76 7.88 -16.74
CA ASP A 184 1.55 7.87 -15.94
C ASP A 184 1.65 8.85 -14.75
N HIS A 185 0.51 9.27 -14.22
CA HIS A 185 0.42 10.18 -13.06
C HIS A 185 1.12 11.54 -13.25
N MET A 186 1.11 12.08 -14.49
CA MET A 186 1.74 13.36 -14.82
C MET A 186 1.07 14.56 -14.15
N ASP A 187 -0.14 14.43 -13.66
CA ASP A 187 -0.80 15.40 -12.79
C ASP A 187 -0.08 15.55 -11.43
N HIS A 188 0.58 14.50 -10.95
CA HIS A 188 1.42 14.51 -9.75
C HIS A 188 2.87 14.90 -10.08
N TYR A 189 3.53 14.14 -10.95
CA TYR A 189 4.97 14.28 -11.21
C TYR A 189 5.34 15.47 -12.11
N LYS A 190 4.42 15.96 -12.95
CA LYS A 190 4.59 17.07 -13.91
C LYS A 190 5.49 16.75 -15.10
N THR A 191 6.56 15.98 -14.91
CA THR A 191 7.51 15.61 -15.97
C THR A 191 7.95 14.16 -15.80
N MET A 192 8.36 13.52 -16.90
CA MET A 192 8.95 12.19 -16.88
C MET A 192 10.23 12.14 -16.03
N ASP A 193 11.04 13.17 -16.05
CA ASP A 193 12.27 13.25 -15.25
C ASP A 193 11.96 13.18 -13.74
N ASN A 194 10.90 13.83 -13.28
CA ASN A 194 10.48 13.76 -11.88
C ASN A 194 10.01 12.36 -11.50
N LEU A 195 9.27 11.68 -12.38
CA LEU A 195 8.85 10.29 -12.18
C LEU A 195 10.07 9.37 -12.11
N LEU A 196 11.00 9.48 -13.04
CA LEU A 196 12.23 8.68 -13.05
C LEU A 196 13.09 8.93 -11.81
N ASN A 197 13.21 10.17 -11.36
CA ASN A 197 13.90 10.50 -10.11
C ASN A 197 13.21 9.86 -8.89
N ALA A 198 11.88 9.85 -8.84
CA ALA A 198 11.13 9.18 -7.78
C ALA A 198 11.40 7.66 -7.77
N PHE A 199 11.48 7.01 -8.93
CA PHE A 199 11.87 5.60 -8.99
C PHE A 199 13.34 5.37 -8.59
N CYS A 200 14.25 6.28 -8.93
CA CYS A 200 15.62 6.23 -8.40
C CYS A 200 15.64 6.30 -6.88
N GLU A 201 14.91 7.28 -6.30
CA GLU A 201 14.79 7.44 -4.86
C GLU A 201 14.17 6.22 -4.20
N PHE A 202 13.13 5.63 -4.81
CA PHE A 202 12.50 4.40 -4.31
C PHE A 202 13.48 3.23 -4.25
N VAL A 203 14.30 3.02 -5.27
CA VAL A 203 15.34 1.97 -5.26
C VAL A 203 16.38 2.23 -4.18
N GLU A 204 16.71 3.50 -3.88
CA GLU A 204 17.63 3.87 -2.80
C GLU A 204 17.07 3.59 -1.40
N THR A 205 15.75 3.40 -1.22
CA THR A 205 15.16 2.98 0.06
C THR A 205 15.55 1.56 0.47
N LEU A 206 16.05 0.74 -0.45
CA LEU A 206 16.51 -0.61 -0.17
C LEU A 206 17.64 -0.63 0.87
N PRO A 207 17.65 -1.57 1.82
CA PRO A 207 18.81 -1.81 2.66
C PRO A 207 20.00 -2.28 1.82
N GLU A 208 21.19 -2.29 2.41
CA GLU A 208 22.44 -2.68 1.70
C GLU A 208 22.36 -4.07 1.06
N ALA A 209 21.74 -5.03 1.74
CA ALA A 209 21.53 -6.38 1.24
C ALA A 209 20.25 -6.53 0.38
N GLY A 210 19.50 -5.45 0.17
CA GLY A 210 18.25 -5.44 -0.58
C GLY A 210 18.46 -5.67 -2.08
N LYS A 211 17.40 -6.09 -2.76
CA LYS A 211 17.45 -6.44 -4.19
C LYS A 211 16.37 -5.69 -4.97
N ALA A 212 16.74 -5.17 -6.14
CA ALA A 212 15.80 -4.65 -7.13
C ALA A 212 15.70 -5.65 -8.29
N ILE A 213 14.49 -6.19 -8.52
CA ILE A 213 14.17 -7.10 -9.63
C ILE A 213 13.41 -6.29 -10.66
N VAL A 214 13.93 -6.16 -11.88
CA VAL A 214 13.44 -5.16 -12.82
C VAL A 214 13.34 -5.70 -14.24
N CYS A 215 12.39 -5.21 -15.03
CA CYS A 215 12.26 -5.53 -16.44
C CYS A 215 13.34 -4.82 -17.27
N GLY A 216 14.34 -5.56 -17.73
CA GLY A 216 15.44 -5.04 -18.54
C GLY A 216 15.02 -4.57 -19.93
N ASP A 217 13.87 -5.02 -20.46
CA ASP A 217 13.36 -4.58 -21.76
C ASP A 217 12.80 -3.14 -21.75
N ASN A 218 12.51 -2.58 -20.54
CA ASN A 218 11.97 -1.23 -20.41
C ASN A 218 13.08 -0.17 -20.39
N GLU A 219 13.06 0.77 -21.34
CA GLU A 219 14.09 1.82 -21.49
C GLU A 219 14.20 2.72 -20.25
N ASN A 220 13.06 3.11 -19.67
CA ASN A 220 13.02 3.96 -18.48
C ASN A 220 13.62 3.26 -17.26
N ILE A 221 13.43 1.96 -17.15
CA ILE A 221 14.07 1.13 -16.11
C ILE A 221 15.59 1.09 -16.32
N ARG A 222 16.06 0.89 -17.55
CA ARG A 222 17.51 0.96 -17.86
C ARG A 222 18.11 2.33 -17.49
N TYR A 223 17.37 3.40 -17.69
CA TYR A 223 17.79 4.73 -17.24
C TYR A 223 17.92 4.78 -15.71
N VAL A 224 16.93 4.29 -14.94
CA VAL A 224 17.01 4.21 -13.47
C VAL A 224 18.21 3.38 -13.03
N MET A 225 18.44 2.20 -13.64
CA MET A 225 19.59 1.34 -13.34
C MET A 225 20.92 2.08 -13.54
N SER A 226 21.03 2.93 -14.55
CA SER A 226 22.26 3.71 -14.83
C SER A 226 22.54 4.80 -13.78
N ARG A 227 21.50 5.24 -13.04
CA ARG A 227 21.60 6.35 -12.07
C ARG A 227 21.79 5.90 -10.63
N VAL A 228 21.43 4.66 -10.32
CA VAL A 228 21.41 4.15 -8.93
C VAL A 228 22.47 3.09 -8.74
N LYS A 229 23.28 3.22 -7.69
CA LYS A 229 24.34 2.24 -7.36
C LYS A 229 23.80 1.13 -6.46
N ARG A 230 22.94 0.28 -7.01
CA ARG A 230 22.37 -0.89 -6.32
C ARG A 230 22.52 -2.14 -7.18
N THR A 231 22.39 -3.30 -6.54
CA THR A 231 22.38 -4.57 -7.26
C THR A 231 21.02 -4.80 -7.89
N PHE A 232 20.98 -4.95 -9.20
CA PHE A 232 19.78 -5.27 -9.96
C PHE A 232 19.81 -6.73 -10.41
N ILE A 233 18.64 -7.34 -10.42
CA ILE A 233 18.35 -8.61 -11.08
C ILE A 233 17.39 -8.28 -12.22
N THR A 234 17.82 -8.50 -13.45
CA THR A 234 17.01 -8.20 -14.62
C THR A 234 16.23 -9.42 -15.09
N TYR A 235 15.06 -9.20 -15.64
CA TYR A 235 14.31 -10.16 -16.45
C TYR A 235 13.83 -9.47 -17.71
N GLY A 236 13.59 -10.23 -18.77
CA GLY A 236 13.15 -9.72 -20.07
C GLY A 236 13.07 -10.83 -21.10
N LEU A 237 12.65 -10.46 -22.31
CA LEU A 237 12.62 -11.34 -23.48
C LEU A 237 13.88 -11.13 -24.36
N GLU A 238 14.53 -9.98 -24.20
CA GLU A 238 15.78 -9.64 -24.89
C GLU A 238 16.98 -10.00 -23.99
N ASP A 239 18.10 -10.37 -24.63
CA ASP A 239 19.37 -10.60 -23.92
C ASP A 239 19.91 -9.26 -23.39
N ASN A 240 19.78 -8.99 -22.11
CA ASN A 240 20.24 -7.77 -21.44
C ASN A 240 21.38 -8.04 -20.47
#